data_58244cedaf13f6b867a12477fa375d35
#
_entry.id   58244cedaf13f6b867a12477fa375d35
#
_cell.length_a   1.000
_cell.length_b   1.000
_cell.length_c   1.000
_cell.angle_alpha   90.00
_cell.angle_beta   90.00
_cell.angle_gamma   90.00
#
_symmetry.space_group_name_H-M   'P 1'
#
loop_
_entity.id
_entity.type
_entity.pdbx_description
1 polymer ?
#
loop_
_entity_poly.entity_id
_entity_poly.type
_entity_poly.pdbx_seq_one_letter_code
_entity_poly.pdbx_strand_id
1 'polypeptide(L)'
;MMNKPFSQACENNKQPILAVLNKAFSSQSHVLEIGSGTGQHAAFFSQHLPHLTWQSSDLLINHQGINLWLDETTSTNVERPIEIDLHNPWTMPEHPLQVDGLYTANTLHIISWPLVEKFFAGIADNLAASAKVCIYGPFNYQGKFTSESNANFDVWLKDRDINSGIRDFEAVLSLATSAGLQLIDDHAMPSNNRLLEFIKT
;
A
#
# COMPACT_ATOMS: atom_id res chain seq x y z
N MET A 1 16.91 -0.15 -24.30
CA MET A 1 16.86 -0.40 -22.85
C MET A 1 15.64 0.32 -22.31
N MET A 2 14.81 -0.36 -21.52
CA MET A 2 13.67 0.29 -20.88
C MET A 2 14.21 1.22 -19.77
N ASN A 3 13.71 2.45 -19.72
CA ASN A 3 14.08 3.35 -18.63
C ASN A 3 13.46 2.85 -17.33
N LYS A 4 14.25 2.78 -16.26
CA LYS A 4 13.80 2.45 -14.92
C LYS A 4 12.73 3.46 -14.48
N PRO A 5 11.53 3.01 -14.10
CA PRO A 5 10.46 3.92 -13.68
C PRO A 5 10.86 4.63 -12.38
N PHE A 6 10.44 5.89 -12.25
CA PHE A 6 10.77 6.71 -11.09
C PHE A 6 9.56 7.53 -10.63
N SER A 7 9.34 7.56 -9.33
CA SER A 7 8.31 8.36 -8.67
C SER A 7 8.94 9.29 -7.63
N GLN A 8 8.82 10.61 -7.86
CA GLN A 8 9.26 11.59 -6.87
C GLN A 8 8.45 11.49 -5.57
N ALA A 9 7.18 11.08 -5.65
CA ALA A 9 6.34 10.87 -4.48
C ALA A 9 6.92 9.78 -3.58
N CYS A 10 7.39 8.65 -4.16
CA CYS A 10 8.04 7.59 -3.39
C CYS A 10 9.32 8.09 -2.69
N GLU A 11 10.14 8.90 -3.38
CA GLU A 11 11.34 9.47 -2.77
C GLU A 11 11.00 10.39 -1.59
N ASN A 12 9.97 11.21 -1.72
CA ASN A 12 9.59 12.18 -0.70
C ASN A 12 8.97 11.52 0.55
N ASN A 13 8.25 10.40 0.37
CA ASN A 13 7.47 9.80 1.46
C ASN A 13 8.12 8.57 2.11
N LYS A 14 9.11 7.93 1.47
CA LYS A 14 9.71 6.67 1.96
C LYS A 14 10.27 6.75 3.39
N GLN A 15 10.94 7.81 3.76
CA GLN A 15 11.52 7.97 5.10
C GLN A 15 10.45 8.17 6.19
N PRO A 16 9.48 9.11 6.03
CA PRO A 16 8.36 9.21 6.97
C PRO A 16 7.57 7.91 7.11
N ILE A 17 7.30 7.21 6.00
CA ILE A 17 6.59 5.92 6.03
C ILE A 17 7.41 4.88 6.79
N LEU A 18 8.72 4.76 6.52
CA LEU A 18 9.61 3.83 7.22
C LEU A 18 9.54 4.01 8.75
N ALA A 19 9.49 5.24 9.22
CA ALA A 19 9.43 5.53 10.66
C ALA A 19 8.19 4.93 11.34
N VAL A 20 7.06 4.85 10.62
CA VAL A 20 5.84 4.20 11.09
C VAL A 20 5.95 2.69 10.92
N LEU A 21 6.33 2.19 9.73
CA LEU A 21 6.41 0.76 9.43
C LEU A 21 7.37 0.01 10.36
N ASN A 22 8.47 0.64 10.75
CA ASN A 22 9.45 0.06 11.69
C ASN A 22 8.84 -0.29 13.06
N LYS A 23 7.79 0.43 13.46
CA LYS A 23 7.02 0.14 14.69
C LYS A 23 5.87 -0.79 14.42
N ALA A 24 5.06 -0.48 13.40
CA ALA A 24 3.87 -1.23 13.05
C ALA A 24 4.17 -2.69 12.72
N PHE A 25 5.28 -2.94 12.00
CA PHE A 25 5.69 -4.28 11.57
C PHE A 25 6.83 -4.88 12.40
N SER A 26 7.07 -4.38 13.61
CA SER A 26 8.19 -4.85 14.45
C SER A 26 8.10 -6.33 14.87
N SER A 27 6.91 -6.91 14.85
CA SER A 27 6.64 -8.32 15.20
C SER A 27 6.16 -9.17 14.03
N GLN A 28 6.05 -8.59 12.84
CA GLN A 28 5.67 -9.28 11.62
C GLN A 28 6.90 -9.98 11.00
N SER A 29 6.61 -10.92 10.10
CA SER A 29 7.64 -11.74 9.44
C SER A 29 7.56 -11.63 7.92
N HIS A 30 6.36 -11.48 7.35
CA HIS A 30 6.14 -11.47 5.92
C HIS A 30 5.10 -10.41 5.53
N VAL A 31 5.58 -9.35 4.87
CA VAL A 31 4.74 -8.24 4.42
C VAL A 31 4.47 -8.35 2.93
N LEU A 32 3.18 -8.30 2.57
CA LEU A 32 2.72 -8.18 1.18
C LEU A 32 2.46 -6.71 0.86
N GLU A 33 3.15 -6.18 -0.14
CA GLU A 33 2.89 -4.84 -0.69
C GLU A 33 1.94 -4.95 -1.87
N ILE A 34 0.77 -4.33 -1.77
CA ILE A 34 -0.22 -4.25 -2.85
C ILE A 34 -0.01 -2.96 -3.64
N GLY A 35 0.21 -3.09 -4.96
CA GLY A 35 0.44 -1.95 -5.83
C GLY A 35 1.83 -1.34 -5.65
N SER A 36 2.90 -2.13 -5.86
CA SER A 36 4.30 -1.69 -5.70
C SER A 36 4.73 -0.63 -6.71
N GLY A 37 3.95 -0.40 -7.77
CA GLY A 37 4.14 0.68 -8.74
C GLY A 37 5.50 0.63 -9.42
N THR A 38 6.39 1.56 -9.04
CA THR A 38 7.75 1.61 -9.57
C THR A 38 8.68 0.57 -8.95
N GLY A 39 8.37 0.02 -7.76
CA GLY A 39 9.23 -0.85 -6.97
C GLY A 39 10.20 -0.12 -6.03
N GLN A 40 10.17 1.23 -5.99
CA GLN A 40 11.05 2.03 -5.13
C GLN A 40 10.85 1.73 -3.64
N HIS A 41 9.59 1.59 -3.20
CA HIS A 41 9.26 1.26 -1.81
C HIS A 41 9.74 -0.14 -1.45
N ALA A 42 9.45 -1.15 -2.26
CA ALA A 42 9.90 -2.52 -2.03
C ALA A 42 11.42 -2.61 -1.86
N ALA A 43 12.19 -2.00 -2.78
CA ALA A 43 13.64 -1.97 -2.71
C ALA A 43 14.15 -1.23 -1.47
N PHE A 44 13.49 -0.13 -1.09
CA PHE A 44 13.92 0.69 0.04
C PHE A 44 13.55 0.05 1.39
N PHE A 45 12.29 -0.40 1.56
CA PHE A 45 11.84 -0.92 2.86
C PHE A 45 12.47 -2.27 3.18
N SER A 46 12.70 -3.13 2.20
CA SER A 46 13.39 -4.40 2.44
C SER A 46 14.82 -4.20 2.99
N GLN A 47 15.53 -3.17 2.53
CA GLN A 47 16.86 -2.85 3.07
C GLN A 47 16.83 -2.35 4.53
N HIS A 48 15.75 -1.64 4.91
CA HIS A 48 15.65 -1.00 6.22
C HIS A 48 14.86 -1.82 7.26
N LEU A 49 14.18 -2.87 6.81
CA LEU A 49 13.39 -3.80 7.64
C LEU A 49 13.89 -5.24 7.40
N PRO A 50 15.15 -5.56 7.74
CA PRO A 50 15.79 -6.83 7.36
C PRO A 50 15.20 -8.06 8.06
N HIS A 51 14.35 -7.88 9.08
CA HIS A 51 13.64 -8.96 9.76
C HIS A 51 12.39 -9.43 9.00
N LEU A 52 11.94 -8.67 7.99
CA LEU A 52 10.76 -9.00 7.19
C LEU A 52 11.17 -9.70 5.90
N THR A 53 10.37 -10.64 5.44
CA THR A 53 10.28 -10.95 4.01
C THR A 53 9.35 -9.92 3.38
N TRP A 54 9.80 -9.19 2.35
CA TRP A 54 9.02 -8.19 1.65
C TRP A 54 8.58 -8.71 0.29
N GLN A 55 7.31 -9.05 0.16
CA GLN A 55 6.73 -9.50 -1.10
C GLN A 55 6.12 -8.33 -1.85
N SER A 56 6.70 -7.96 -2.98
CA SER A 56 6.11 -6.98 -3.89
C SER A 56 4.96 -7.58 -4.72
N SER A 57 3.97 -6.79 -5.10
CA SER A 57 2.91 -7.20 -6.01
C SER A 57 2.36 -6.04 -6.81
N ASP A 58 1.95 -6.32 -8.06
CA ASP A 58 1.29 -5.34 -8.92
C ASP A 58 0.66 -6.07 -10.14
N LEU A 59 0.02 -5.33 -11.02
CA LEU A 59 -0.36 -5.80 -12.34
C LEU A 59 0.89 -6.24 -13.13
N LEU A 60 0.78 -7.31 -13.91
CA LEU A 60 1.89 -7.91 -14.67
C LEU A 60 2.68 -6.88 -15.51
N ILE A 61 2.00 -5.85 -16.03
CA ILE A 61 2.62 -4.79 -16.83
C ILE A 61 3.69 -4.00 -16.05
N ASN A 62 3.60 -3.92 -14.72
CA ASN A 62 4.53 -3.19 -13.85
C ASN A 62 5.71 -4.04 -13.38
N HIS A 63 5.67 -5.38 -13.51
CA HIS A 63 6.68 -6.28 -12.97
C HIS A 63 8.08 -5.99 -13.49
N GLN A 64 8.21 -5.66 -14.77
CA GLN A 64 9.52 -5.35 -15.36
C GLN A 64 10.14 -4.09 -14.71
N GLY A 65 9.32 -3.05 -14.48
CA GLY A 65 9.78 -1.83 -13.82
C GLY A 65 10.19 -2.06 -12.36
N ILE A 66 9.38 -2.85 -11.62
CA ILE A 66 9.68 -3.25 -10.24
C ILE A 66 11.00 -4.01 -10.20
N ASN A 67 11.19 -5.00 -11.08
CA ASN A 67 12.40 -5.80 -11.13
C ASN A 67 13.68 -4.96 -11.36
N LEU A 68 13.61 -3.88 -12.15
CA LEU A 68 14.76 -2.97 -12.32
C LEU A 68 15.22 -2.30 -11.01
N TRP A 69 14.28 -2.05 -10.07
CA TRP A 69 14.62 -1.56 -8.73
C TRP A 69 15.15 -2.66 -7.84
N LEU A 70 14.55 -3.86 -7.91
CA LEU A 70 14.96 -5.00 -7.11
C LEU A 70 16.33 -5.55 -7.54
N ASP A 71 16.71 -5.44 -8.80
CA ASP A 71 18.03 -5.86 -9.31
C ASP A 71 19.18 -4.99 -8.78
N GLU A 72 18.88 -3.74 -8.42
CA GLU A 72 19.87 -2.80 -7.89
C GLU A 72 19.96 -2.82 -6.35
N THR A 73 18.99 -3.42 -5.65
CA THR A 73 19.05 -3.51 -4.20
C THR A 73 20.02 -4.59 -3.75
N THR A 74 20.70 -4.35 -2.62
CA THR A 74 21.52 -5.35 -1.94
C THR A 74 20.71 -6.19 -0.95
N SER A 75 19.44 -5.90 -0.81
CA SER A 75 18.53 -6.63 0.08
C SER A 75 18.32 -8.06 -0.41
N THR A 76 18.38 -9.01 0.52
CA THR A 76 18.15 -10.45 0.24
C THR A 76 16.80 -10.93 0.72
N ASN A 77 16.00 -10.05 1.30
CA ASN A 77 14.69 -10.32 1.90
C ASN A 77 13.52 -9.69 1.13
N VAL A 78 13.75 -9.30 -0.13
CA VAL A 78 12.69 -8.83 -1.04
C VAL A 78 12.42 -9.88 -2.10
N GLU A 79 11.14 -10.21 -2.26
CA GLU A 79 10.67 -11.18 -3.25
C GLU A 79 10.25 -10.50 -4.55
N ARG A 80 10.45 -11.21 -5.67
CA ARG A 80 10.01 -10.75 -7.00
C ARG A 80 8.51 -10.54 -7.04
N PRO A 81 8.01 -9.58 -7.84
CA PRO A 81 6.60 -9.26 -7.83
C PRO A 81 5.72 -10.43 -8.27
N ILE A 82 4.67 -10.67 -7.51
CA ILE A 82 3.56 -11.54 -7.92
C ILE A 82 2.46 -10.70 -8.55
N GLU A 83 1.67 -11.30 -9.44
CA GLU A 83 0.53 -10.62 -10.02
C GLU A 83 -0.64 -10.59 -9.05
N ILE A 84 -1.07 -9.37 -8.67
CA ILE A 84 -2.33 -9.13 -7.98
C ILE A 84 -3.11 -8.09 -8.78
N ASP A 85 -4.11 -8.57 -9.50
CA ASP A 85 -5.14 -7.75 -10.14
C ASP A 85 -6.39 -7.79 -9.26
N LEU A 86 -6.76 -6.64 -8.69
CA LEU A 86 -7.92 -6.52 -7.79
C LEU A 86 -9.26 -6.84 -8.46
N HIS A 87 -9.32 -7.01 -9.79
CA HIS A 87 -10.51 -7.53 -10.47
C HIS A 87 -10.75 -9.01 -10.17
N ASN A 88 -9.71 -9.73 -9.76
CA ASN A 88 -9.70 -11.17 -9.50
C ASN A 88 -9.48 -11.46 -8.01
N PRO A 89 -9.73 -12.70 -7.53
CA PRO A 89 -9.25 -13.17 -6.23
C PRO A 89 -7.72 -13.02 -6.15
N TRP A 90 -7.21 -12.67 -4.97
CA TRP A 90 -5.77 -12.49 -4.81
C TRP A 90 -5.00 -13.80 -4.93
N THR A 91 -3.90 -13.76 -5.66
CA THR A 91 -2.90 -14.83 -5.64
C THR A 91 -1.95 -14.56 -4.47
N MET A 92 -2.01 -15.42 -3.44
CA MET A 92 -1.10 -15.29 -2.30
C MET A 92 0.28 -15.87 -2.64
N PRO A 93 1.37 -15.31 -2.07
CA PRO A 93 2.70 -15.80 -2.33
C PRO A 93 2.88 -17.24 -1.82
N GLU A 94 3.54 -18.08 -2.64
CA GLU A 94 3.99 -19.41 -2.23
C GLU A 94 5.26 -19.27 -1.39
N HIS A 95 5.10 -19.07 -0.08
CA HIS A 95 6.21 -18.89 0.85
C HIS A 95 5.96 -19.67 2.14
N PRO A 96 7.03 -20.20 2.82
CA PRO A 96 6.88 -20.92 4.08
C PRO A 96 6.25 -20.09 5.20
N LEU A 97 6.50 -18.76 5.21
CA LEU A 97 5.86 -17.84 6.15
C LEU A 97 4.55 -17.35 5.56
N GLN A 98 3.50 -17.39 6.35
CA GLN A 98 2.25 -16.74 5.98
C GLN A 98 2.41 -15.22 5.97
N VAL A 99 1.65 -14.54 5.12
CA VAL A 99 1.56 -13.08 5.12
C VAL A 99 0.88 -12.63 6.42
N ASP A 100 1.64 -11.94 7.27
CA ASP A 100 1.20 -11.38 8.55
C ASP A 100 1.27 -9.85 8.61
N GLY A 101 1.69 -9.23 7.49
CA GLY A 101 1.67 -7.79 7.29
C GLY A 101 1.20 -7.44 5.87
N LEU A 102 0.49 -6.32 5.73
CA LEU A 102 0.09 -5.78 4.44
C LEU A 102 0.40 -4.30 4.39
N TYR A 103 0.96 -3.87 3.28
CA TYR A 103 1.27 -2.48 3.01
C TYR A 103 0.73 -2.06 1.64
N THR A 104 0.22 -0.84 1.55
CA THR A 104 -0.09 -0.18 0.28
C THR A 104 0.11 1.32 0.39
N ALA A 105 0.59 1.95 -0.67
CA ALA A 105 0.80 3.40 -0.73
C ALA A 105 0.26 4.00 -2.01
N ASN A 106 -0.49 5.08 -1.88
CA ASN A 106 -1.03 5.84 -3.00
C ASN A 106 -1.88 5.01 -3.98
N THR A 107 -2.50 3.93 -3.51
CA THR A 107 -3.30 3.02 -4.33
C THR A 107 -4.79 3.36 -4.29
N LEU A 108 -5.36 3.55 -3.09
CA LEU A 108 -6.81 3.66 -2.92
C LEU A 108 -7.44 4.84 -3.67
N HIS A 109 -6.72 5.94 -3.84
CA HIS A 109 -7.22 7.10 -4.56
C HIS A 109 -7.03 7.01 -6.09
N ILE A 110 -6.24 6.02 -6.57
CA ILE A 110 -6.01 5.79 -8.01
C ILE A 110 -7.03 4.79 -8.57
N ILE A 111 -7.29 3.70 -7.85
CA ILE A 111 -8.22 2.65 -8.29
C ILE A 111 -9.68 3.10 -8.11
N SER A 112 -10.61 2.52 -8.87
CA SER A 112 -12.05 2.79 -8.72
C SER A 112 -12.59 2.33 -7.37
N TRP A 113 -13.71 2.92 -6.90
CA TRP A 113 -14.31 2.52 -5.62
C TRP A 113 -14.66 1.03 -5.54
N PRO A 114 -15.24 0.38 -6.56
CA PRO A 114 -15.45 -1.07 -6.52
C PRO A 114 -14.16 -1.88 -6.32
N LEU A 115 -13.01 -1.38 -6.80
CA LEU A 115 -11.72 -2.04 -6.56
C LEU A 115 -11.21 -1.79 -5.13
N VAL A 116 -11.55 -0.65 -4.51
CA VAL A 116 -11.30 -0.44 -3.07
C VAL A 116 -12.11 -1.43 -2.24
N GLU A 117 -13.37 -1.69 -2.58
CA GLU A 117 -14.20 -2.72 -1.93
C GLU A 117 -13.56 -4.11 -2.09
N LYS A 118 -13.10 -4.46 -3.29
CA LYS A 118 -12.39 -5.74 -3.54
C LYS A 118 -11.05 -5.83 -2.81
N PHE A 119 -10.34 -4.73 -2.63
CA PHE A 119 -9.11 -4.69 -1.83
C PHE A 119 -9.41 -5.12 -0.38
N PHE A 120 -10.45 -4.58 0.24
CA PHE A 120 -10.83 -4.96 1.60
C PHE A 120 -11.43 -6.38 1.68
N ALA A 121 -12.16 -6.83 0.67
CA ALA A 121 -12.60 -8.23 0.58
C ALA A 121 -11.40 -9.19 0.52
N GLY A 122 -10.39 -8.87 -0.29
CA GLY A 122 -9.15 -9.66 -0.34
C GLY A 122 -8.41 -9.72 1.00
N ILE A 123 -8.40 -8.63 1.78
CA ILE A 123 -7.89 -8.64 3.16
C ILE A 123 -8.69 -9.59 4.05
N ALA A 124 -10.03 -9.54 3.95
CA ALA A 124 -10.90 -10.41 4.75
C ALA A 124 -10.62 -11.89 4.49
N ASP A 125 -10.45 -12.24 3.21
CA ASP A 125 -10.31 -13.63 2.76
C ASP A 125 -8.90 -14.21 3.00
N ASN A 126 -7.86 -13.38 3.03
CA ASN A 126 -6.48 -13.86 2.96
C ASN A 126 -5.63 -13.56 4.19
N LEU A 127 -5.98 -12.58 5.03
CA LEU A 127 -5.19 -12.28 6.22
C LEU A 127 -5.76 -12.95 7.47
N ALA A 128 -4.87 -13.58 8.22
CA ALA A 128 -5.22 -14.17 9.53
C ALA A 128 -5.31 -13.10 10.63
N ALA A 129 -5.92 -13.47 11.76
CA ALA A 129 -5.93 -12.64 12.96
C ALA A 129 -4.52 -12.24 13.39
N SER A 130 -4.39 -11.05 13.95
CA SER A 130 -3.14 -10.39 14.36
C SER A 130 -2.28 -9.84 13.21
N ALA A 131 -2.65 -10.06 11.94
CA ALA A 131 -1.96 -9.41 10.83
C ALA A 131 -2.11 -7.87 10.90
N LYS A 132 -1.03 -7.16 10.58
CA LYS A 132 -1.02 -5.70 10.54
C LYS A 132 -1.25 -5.18 9.13
N VAL A 133 -2.00 -4.09 9.00
CA VAL A 133 -2.28 -3.47 7.71
C VAL A 133 -1.95 -1.98 7.79
N CYS A 134 -1.11 -1.50 6.89
CA CYS A 134 -0.71 -0.10 6.76
C CYS A 134 -1.11 0.45 5.39
N ILE A 135 -1.94 1.48 5.39
CA ILE A 135 -2.49 2.11 4.17
C ILE A 135 -2.07 3.58 4.15
N TYR A 136 -1.21 3.96 3.19
CA TYR A 136 -0.73 5.32 3.05
C TYR A 136 -1.39 6.04 1.87
N GLY A 137 -1.79 7.29 2.08
CA GLY A 137 -2.33 8.18 1.05
C GLY A 137 -3.05 9.39 1.63
N PRO A 138 -3.61 10.26 0.77
CA PRO A 138 -4.51 11.31 1.20
C PRO A 138 -5.90 10.75 1.51
N PHE A 139 -6.56 11.32 2.52
CA PHE A 139 -7.94 11.02 2.89
C PHE A 139 -8.71 12.29 3.16
N ASN A 140 -10.00 12.27 2.83
CA ASN A 140 -10.97 13.26 3.27
C ASN A 140 -11.56 12.85 4.63
N TYR A 141 -12.05 13.79 5.39
CA TYR A 141 -12.74 13.55 6.66
C TYR A 141 -14.08 14.27 6.66
N GLN A 142 -15.15 13.55 6.99
CA GLN A 142 -16.50 14.08 7.00
C GLN A 142 -16.90 14.76 5.68
N GLY A 143 -16.50 14.15 4.56
CA GLY A 143 -16.76 14.66 3.21
C GLY A 143 -15.99 15.94 2.84
N LYS A 144 -14.93 16.29 3.59
CA LYS A 144 -14.17 17.53 3.37
C LYS A 144 -12.70 17.22 3.10
N PHE A 145 -12.12 17.99 2.16
CA PHE A 145 -10.67 17.97 1.95
C PHE A 145 -9.93 18.55 3.15
N THR A 146 -8.80 17.93 3.50
CA THR A 146 -7.95 18.38 4.62
C THR A 146 -7.11 19.60 4.26
N SER A 147 -7.00 19.93 2.97
CA SER A 147 -6.24 21.08 2.46
C SER A 147 -6.68 21.44 1.05
N GLU A 148 -6.37 22.66 0.64
CA GLU A 148 -6.56 23.13 -0.74
C GLU A 148 -5.72 22.30 -1.73
N SER A 149 -4.51 21.90 -1.33
CA SER A 149 -3.66 21.04 -2.19
C SER A 149 -4.29 19.68 -2.44
N ASN A 150 -4.98 19.09 -1.45
CA ASN A 150 -5.71 17.83 -1.64
C ASN A 150 -6.94 18.03 -2.54
N ALA A 151 -7.65 19.15 -2.42
CA ALA A 151 -8.77 19.46 -3.32
C ALA A 151 -8.28 19.56 -4.78
N ASN A 152 -7.19 20.27 -5.03
CA ASN A 152 -6.59 20.40 -6.35
C ASN A 152 -6.07 19.05 -6.88
N PHE A 153 -5.51 18.23 -6.01
CA PHE A 153 -5.05 16.88 -6.36
C PHE A 153 -6.22 15.95 -6.74
N ASP A 154 -7.36 16.05 -6.05
CA ASP A 154 -8.57 15.30 -6.38
C ASP A 154 -9.11 15.65 -7.77
N VAL A 155 -9.11 16.96 -8.13
CA VAL A 155 -9.45 17.41 -9.48
C VAL A 155 -8.50 16.78 -10.51
N TRP A 156 -7.20 16.85 -10.28
CA TRP A 156 -6.19 16.28 -11.19
C TRP A 156 -6.35 14.75 -11.35
N LEU A 157 -6.69 14.02 -10.26
CA LEU A 157 -6.98 12.59 -10.33
C LEU A 157 -8.18 12.30 -11.25
N LYS A 158 -9.28 13.04 -11.07
CA LYS A 158 -10.53 12.86 -11.83
C LYS A 158 -10.39 13.27 -13.29
N ASP A 159 -9.54 14.22 -13.61
CA ASP A 159 -9.21 14.59 -14.98
C ASP A 159 -8.48 13.46 -15.73
N ARG A 160 -7.76 12.60 -15.03
CA ARG A 160 -7.06 11.43 -15.59
C ARG A 160 -7.96 10.19 -15.67
N ASP A 161 -8.71 9.94 -14.62
CA ASP A 161 -9.72 8.88 -14.55
C ASP A 161 -10.84 9.31 -13.60
N ILE A 162 -12.05 9.45 -14.13
CA ILE A 162 -13.22 9.88 -13.38
C ILE A 162 -13.55 8.97 -12.16
N ASN A 163 -13.06 7.73 -12.17
CA ASN A 163 -13.22 6.78 -11.08
C ASN A 163 -12.18 6.95 -9.97
N SER A 164 -11.09 7.69 -10.23
CA SER A 164 -10.09 8.05 -9.23
C SER A 164 -10.58 9.20 -8.35
N GLY A 165 -9.99 9.35 -7.17
CA GLY A 165 -10.28 10.48 -6.28
C GLY A 165 -9.91 10.15 -4.84
N ILE A 166 -9.69 11.19 -4.03
CA ILE A 166 -9.37 11.05 -2.61
C ILE A 166 -10.58 10.43 -1.89
N ARG A 167 -10.33 9.38 -1.12
CA ARG A 167 -11.38 8.61 -0.43
C ARG A 167 -11.70 9.22 0.93
N ASP A 168 -12.96 9.15 1.34
CA ASP A 168 -13.37 9.52 2.69
C ASP A 168 -12.87 8.47 3.68
N PHE A 169 -12.22 8.93 4.75
CA PHE A 169 -11.71 8.09 5.83
C PHE A 169 -12.79 7.20 6.43
N GLU A 170 -13.99 7.76 6.67
CA GLU A 170 -15.10 7.05 7.28
C GLU A 170 -15.62 5.90 6.39
N ALA A 171 -15.64 6.11 5.06
CA ALA A 171 -16.01 5.06 4.11
C ALA A 171 -14.95 3.94 4.08
N VAL A 172 -13.68 4.31 4.08
CA VAL A 172 -12.56 3.36 4.15
C VAL A 172 -12.58 2.60 5.49
N LEU A 173 -12.80 3.29 6.61
CA LEU A 173 -12.92 2.67 7.94
C LEU A 173 -14.08 1.67 8.01
N SER A 174 -15.20 1.97 7.37
CA SER A 174 -16.35 1.06 7.29
C SER A 174 -15.99 -0.24 6.57
N LEU A 175 -15.31 -0.14 5.40
CA LEU A 175 -14.83 -1.32 4.66
C LEU A 175 -13.79 -2.10 5.47
N ALA A 176 -12.84 -1.41 6.10
CA ALA A 176 -11.83 -2.02 6.96
C ALA A 176 -12.49 -2.81 8.12
N THR A 177 -13.45 -2.20 8.79
CA THR A 177 -14.21 -2.86 9.87
C THR A 177 -14.95 -4.09 9.38
N SER A 178 -15.60 -4.00 8.21
CA SER A 178 -16.29 -5.14 7.58
C SER A 178 -15.33 -6.27 7.20
N ALA A 179 -14.07 -5.93 6.89
CA ALA A 179 -13.00 -6.91 6.63
C ALA A 179 -12.37 -7.48 7.91
N GLY A 180 -12.89 -7.16 9.11
CA GLY A 180 -12.36 -7.60 10.39
C GLY A 180 -11.09 -6.85 10.81
N LEU A 181 -10.90 -5.62 10.34
CA LEU A 181 -9.79 -4.76 10.75
C LEU A 181 -10.25 -3.78 11.84
N GLN A 182 -9.44 -3.63 12.87
CA GLN A 182 -9.56 -2.60 13.88
C GLN A 182 -8.49 -1.53 13.65
N LEU A 183 -8.89 -0.27 13.60
CA LEU A 183 -7.96 0.86 13.50
C LEU A 183 -7.15 0.96 14.81
N ILE A 184 -5.83 1.04 14.69
CA ILE A 184 -4.91 1.27 15.81
C ILE A 184 -4.55 2.74 15.87
N ASP A 185 -4.15 3.32 14.74
CA ASP A 185 -3.73 4.72 14.68
C ASP A 185 -3.97 5.30 13.27
N ASP A 186 -4.14 6.60 13.24
CA ASP A 186 -4.25 7.43 12.03
C ASP A 186 -3.11 8.45 12.07
N HIS A 187 -1.93 8.02 11.58
CA HIS A 187 -0.70 8.80 11.63
C HIS A 187 -0.74 9.98 10.66
N ALA A 188 -0.49 11.19 11.19
CA ALA A 188 -0.29 12.36 10.35
C ALA A 188 1.04 12.26 9.59
N MET A 189 0.97 12.42 8.26
CA MET A 189 2.11 12.29 7.37
C MET A 189 2.37 13.60 6.61
N PRO A 190 3.59 13.83 6.10
CA PRO A 190 3.88 15.00 5.28
C PRO A 190 2.92 15.17 4.10
N SER A 191 2.79 16.41 3.63
CA SER A 191 1.98 16.77 2.45
C SER A 191 0.51 16.41 2.59
N ASN A 192 -0.05 16.54 3.80
CA ASN A 192 -1.45 16.26 4.10
C ASN A 192 -1.90 14.82 3.78
N ASN A 193 -0.95 13.88 3.81
CA ASN A 193 -1.23 12.45 3.75
C ASN A 193 -1.44 11.88 5.15
N ARG A 194 -1.94 10.67 5.18
CA ARG A 194 -2.12 9.85 6.38
C ARG A 194 -1.52 8.47 6.16
N LEU A 195 -1.15 7.80 7.23
CA LEU A 195 -0.91 6.36 7.23
C LEU A 195 -1.86 5.75 8.25
N LEU A 196 -2.82 4.98 7.76
CA LEU A 196 -3.79 4.28 8.59
C LEU A 196 -3.20 2.93 8.99
N GLU A 197 -3.05 2.70 10.29
CA GLU A 197 -2.56 1.44 10.86
C GLU A 197 -3.72 0.64 11.43
N PHE A 198 -3.86 -0.62 10.99
CA PHE A 198 -4.89 -1.54 11.44
C PHE A 198 -4.29 -2.84 11.95
N ILE A 199 -5.09 -3.57 12.74
CA ILE A 199 -4.86 -4.96 13.10
C ILE A 199 -6.06 -5.81 12.68
N LYS A 200 -5.81 -7.00 12.14
CA LYS A 200 -6.85 -8.00 11.84
C LYS A 200 -7.29 -8.69 13.15
N THR A 201 -8.59 -8.69 13.39
CA THR A 201 -9.21 -9.28 14.59
C THR A 201 -9.83 -10.64 14.31
#